data_36ff8695c6f1b1b417cee57a20e7161c
#
_entry.id   36ff8695c6f1b1b417cee57a20e7161c
#
_cell.length_a   1.000
_cell.length_b   1.000
_cell.length_c   1.000
_cell.angle_alpha   90.00
_cell.angle_beta   90.00
_cell.angle_gamma   90.00
#
_symmetry.space_group_name_H-M   'P 1'
#
loop_
_entity.id
_entity.type
_entity.pdbx_description
1 polymer ?
#
loop_
_entity_poly.entity_id
_entity_poly.type
_entity_poly.pdbx_seq_one_letter_code
_entity_poly.pdbx_strand_id
1 'polypeptide(L)'
;MNVRYFMRKRERYKHLLNLFANFVMLVAETAMFAFIWYKMYVPELEDKFWNRGNWAVIGMYALVLFFFIRTFGGYRIGYLRITDICLSQILGILFANIIEYFQICMIANDYMSASPLLLLTTAEIAVTLPTVFVVRYFYVRLYPPRRMIVIYGEHSPEELISKINSRKDKYNVCATASAYMGYEALYSKILEYEAVVLCDLPASIRNKILKFCYDQNKRTYITPKISDIILNGTERIHLFDTPLMLSRNQGLTIEQRFVKRTMDIVFALLAIVISSPFLLVIAVAIKLYDGGPVFYKQERLTRDRETFQIIKFRSMKVDSEKQGAQ
;
A
#
# COMPACT_ATOMS: atom_id res chain seq x y z
N MET A 1 -29.53 7.84 25.68
CA MET A 1 -29.26 8.88 24.70
C MET A 1 -27.81 9.39 24.67
N ASN A 2 -27.06 9.32 25.76
CA ASN A 2 -25.70 9.93 25.85
C ASN A 2 -24.55 9.16 25.23
N VAL A 3 -24.56 7.83 25.14
CA VAL A 3 -23.43 7.03 24.64
C VAL A 3 -23.22 7.22 23.13
N ARG A 4 -24.31 7.29 22.34
CA ARG A 4 -24.24 7.51 20.88
C ARG A 4 -23.71 8.90 20.52
N TYR A 5 -24.04 9.92 21.30
CA TYR A 5 -23.55 11.29 21.10
C TYR A 5 -22.04 11.38 21.39
N PHE A 6 -21.58 10.75 22.45
CA PHE A 6 -20.16 10.69 22.83
C PHE A 6 -19.30 9.96 21.80
N MET A 7 -19.77 8.82 21.26
CA MET A 7 -19.06 8.07 20.21
C MET A 7 -18.92 8.88 18.89
N ARG A 8 -19.97 9.60 18.51
CA ARG A 8 -19.95 10.44 17.30
C ARG A 8 -18.95 11.60 17.40
N LYS A 9 -18.82 12.19 18.58
CA LYS A 9 -17.85 13.24 18.88
C LYS A 9 -16.42 12.69 18.83
N ARG A 10 -16.18 11.50 19.37
CA ARG A 10 -14.88 10.81 19.36
C ARG A 10 -14.36 10.53 17.95
N GLU A 11 -15.22 10.19 17.00
CA GLU A 11 -14.80 9.90 15.63
C GLU A 11 -14.26 11.12 14.87
N ARG A 12 -14.75 12.31 15.15
CA ARG A 12 -14.23 13.55 14.56
C ARG A 12 -12.77 13.80 14.94
N TYR A 13 -12.38 13.45 16.15
CA TYR A 13 -11.02 13.64 16.65
C TYR A 13 -10.03 12.56 16.19
N LYS A 14 -10.53 11.44 15.67
CA LYS A 14 -9.70 10.33 15.18
C LYS A 14 -8.74 10.77 14.09
N HIS A 15 -9.21 11.58 13.17
CA HIS A 15 -8.41 12.09 12.06
C HIS A 15 -7.37 13.11 12.56
N LEU A 16 -7.77 13.96 13.48
CA LEU A 16 -6.88 14.96 14.09
C LEU A 16 -5.77 14.32 14.92
N LEU A 17 -6.08 13.28 15.68
CA LEU A 17 -5.08 12.57 16.47
C LEU A 17 -4.03 11.90 15.60
N ASN A 18 -4.45 11.24 14.51
CA ASN A 18 -3.52 10.67 13.54
C ASN A 18 -2.67 11.73 12.85
N LEU A 19 -3.29 12.85 12.45
CA LEU A 19 -2.58 13.95 11.79
C LEU A 19 -1.54 14.55 12.74
N PHE A 20 -1.91 14.77 14.00
CA PHE A 20 -1.00 15.28 15.02
C PHE A 20 0.17 14.33 15.29
N ALA A 21 -0.11 13.03 15.47
CA ALA A 21 0.93 12.02 15.69
C ALA A 21 1.91 11.95 14.51
N ASN A 22 1.40 11.94 13.28
CA ASN A 22 2.21 11.92 12.08
C ASN A 22 3.04 13.21 11.91
N PHE A 23 2.47 14.35 12.27
CA PHE A 23 3.18 15.63 12.26
C PHE A 23 4.34 15.63 13.26
N VAL A 24 4.09 15.17 14.49
CA VAL A 24 5.14 15.07 15.52
C VAL A 24 6.27 14.14 15.08
N MET A 25 5.94 12.99 14.44
CA MET A 25 6.95 12.07 13.91
C MET A 25 7.79 12.76 12.82
N LEU A 26 7.15 13.39 11.85
CA LEU A 26 7.86 14.10 10.77
C LEU A 26 8.78 15.21 11.32
N VAL A 27 8.31 15.98 12.30
CA VAL A 27 9.13 17.03 12.94
C VAL A 27 10.32 16.42 13.68
N ALA A 28 10.13 15.31 14.38
CA ALA A 28 11.21 14.64 15.10
C ALA A 28 12.29 14.12 14.14
N GLU A 29 11.91 13.44 13.06
CA GLU A 29 12.82 12.93 12.02
C GLU A 29 13.55 14.08 11.32
N THR A 30 12.84 15.15 10.95
CA THR A 30 13.45 16.36 10.37
C THR A 30 14.43 17.03 11.32
N ALA A 31 14.13 17.08 12.62
CA ALA A 31 15.04 17.64 13.63
C ALA A 31 16.31 16.79 13.80
N MET A 32 16.19 15.46 13.72
CA MET A 32 17.35 14.56 13.73
C MET A 32 18.24 14.78 12.51
N PHE A 33 17.64 14.91 11.33
CA PHE A 33 18.40 15.27 10.12
C PHE A 33 19.07 16.64 10.26
N ALA A 34 18.34 17.67 10.74
CA ALA A 34 18.90 19.00 10.94
C ALA A 34 20.11 18.97 11.90
N PHE A 35 20.06 18.15 12.95
CA PHE A 35 21.18 17.99 13.87
C PHE A 35 22.41 17.40 13.17
N ILE A 36 22.24 16.32 12.38
CA ILE A 36 23.32 15.69 11.60
C ILE A 36 23.86 16.66 10.54
N TRP A 37 22.96 17.37 9.84
CA TRP A 37 23.32 18.38 8.84
C TRP A 37 24.26 19.45 9.42
N TYR A 38 23.83 20.11 10.50
CA TYR A 38 24.63 21.18 11.10
C TYR A 38 25.90 20.69 11.76
N LYS A 39 25.93 19.50 12.34
CA LYS A 39 27.05 19.02 13.11
C LYS A 39 28.11 18.28 12.29
N MET A 40 27.70 17.62 11.23
CA MET A 40 28.57 16.71 10.47
C MET A 40 28.83 17.18 9.04
N TYR A 41 27.82 17.67 8.32
CA TYR A 41 28.00 18.05 6.92
C TYR A 41 28.40 19.52 6.73
N VAL A 42 27.72 20.46 7.38
CA VAL A 42 28.03 21.90 7.24
C VAL A 42 29.50 22.24 7.52
N PRO A 43 30.19 21.65 8.54
CA PRO A 43 31.59 21.93 8.78
C PRO A 43 32.57 21.42 7.70
N GLU A 44 32.17 20.39 6.95
CA GLU A 44 32.95 19.75 5.89
C GLU A 44 32.76 20.44 4.51
N LEU A 45 31.80 21.37 4.38
CA LEU A 45 31.61 22.13 3.16
C LEU A 45 32.73 23.19 3.01
N GLU A 46 33.39 23.16 1.85
CA GLU A 46 34.49 24.12 1.54
C GLU A 46 33.99 25.56 1.48
N ASP A 47 32.81 25.76 0.82
CA ASP A 47 32.14 27.03 0.78
C ASP A 47 31.11 27.14 1.91
N LYS A 48 31.18 28.24 2.69
CA LYS A 48 30.17 28.49 3.72
C LYS A 48 28.79 28.60 3.11
N PHE A 49 28.01 27.53 3.27
CA PHE A 49 26.65 27.47 2.76
C PHE A 49 25.80 28.60 3.38
N TRP A 50 25.09 29.32 2.55
CA TRP A 50 24.30 30.47 2.96
C TRP A 50 23.28 30.10 4.05
N ASN A 51 23.18 30.88 5.15
CA ASN A 51 22.32 30.57 6.29
C ASN A 51 20.87 30.17 5.90
N ARG A 52 20.28 30.87 4.92
CA ARG A 52 18.95 30.54 4.40
C ARG A 52 18.93 29.22 3.59
N GLY A 53 20.03 28.86 2.97
CA GLY A 53 20.20 27.62 2.24
C GLY A 53 20.09 26.39 3.15
N ASN A 54 20.63 26.45 4.37
CA ASN A 54 20.51 25.36 5.34
C ASN A 54 19.05 25.02 5.66
N TRP A 55 18.19 26.04 5.81
CA TRP A 55 16.77 25.83 6.01
C TRP A 55 16.08 25.23 4.77
N ALA A 56 16.55 25.58 3.57
CA ALA A 56 16.04 24.98 2.34
C ALA A 56 16.37 23.48 2.25
N VAL A 57 17.60 23.08 2.64
CA VAL A 57 18.01 21.67 2.70
C VAL A 57 17.12 20.90 3.69
N ILE A 58 16.98 21.41 4.92
CA ILE A 58 16.12 20.78 5.95
C ILE A 58 14.66 20.69 5.48
N GLY A 59 14.15 21.75 4.84
CA GLY A 59 12.81 21.75 4.28
C GLY A 59 12.63 20.77 3.15
N MET A 60 13.62 20.61 2.28
CA MET A 60 13.60 19.62 1.20
C MET A 60 13.59 18.19 1.76
N TYR A 61 14.44 17.90 2.74
CA TYR A 61 14.43 16.64 3.47
C TYR A 61 13.02 16.31 4.00
N ALA A 62 12.40 17.26 4.71
CA ALA A 62 11.06 17.08 5.27
C ALA A 62 10.02 16.79 4.18
N LEU A 63 10.09 17.47 3.03
CA LEU A 63 9.18 17.24 1.90
C LEU A 63 9.39 15.86 1.27
N VAL A 64 10.63 15.46 1.03
CA VAL A 64 10.97 14.16 0.45
C VAL A 64 10.54 13.02 1.39
N LEU A 65 10.86 13.14 2.68
CA LEU A 65 10.45 12.18 3.71
C LEU A 65 8.93 12.06 3.79
N PHE A 66 8.23 13.19 3.87
CA PHE A 66 6.75 13.22 3.87
C PHE A 66 6.17 12.54 2.63
N PHE A 67 6.73 12.82 1.45
CA PHE A 67 6.28 12.23 0.18
C PHE A 67 6.40 10.70 0.19
N PHE A 68 7.55 10.16 0.58
CA PHE A 68 7.76 8.71 0.60
C PHE A 68 6.93 8.00 1.65
N ILE A 69 6.91 8.50 2.90
CA ILE A 69 6.10 7.90 3.96
C ILE A 69 4.61 7.91 3.60
N ARG A 70 4.13 9.01 2.99
CA ARG A 70 2.74 9.11 2.52
C ARG A 70 2.45 8.12 1.38
N THR A 71 3.37 8.01 0.42
CA THR A 71 3.23 7.12 -0.75
C THR A 71 3.19 5.66 -0.33
N PHE A 72 4.08 5.24 0.57
CA PHE A 72 4.09 3.88 1.11
C PHE A 72 2.96 3.62 2.12
N GLY A 73 2.27 4.64 2.59
CA GLY A 73 1.13 4.50 3.50
C GLY A 73 1.49 4.49 4.98
N GLY A 74 2.71 4.90 5.36
CA GLY A 74 3.20 4.90 6.72
C GLY A 74 2.40 5.77 7.70
N TYR A 75 1.66 6.76 7.20
CA TYR A 75 0.77 7.62 7.99
C TYR A 75 -0.63 7.04 8.24
N ARG A 76 -0.94 5.85 7.75
CA ARG A 76 -2.28 5.23 7.89
C ARG A 76 -2.41 4.41 9.18
N ILE A 77 -2.03 5.01 10.32
CA ILE A 77 -2.15 4.38 11.64
C ILE A 77 -3.64 4.09 11.92
N GLY A 78 -3.93 2.83 12.32
CA GLY A 78 -5.31 2.37 12.56
C GLY A 78 -6.06 1.84 11.33
N TYR A 79 -5.49 1.94 10.12
CA TYR A 79 -6.04 1.33 8.91
C TYR A 79 -5.24 0.10 8.47
N LEU A 80 -3.92 0.20 8.47
CA LEU A 80 -3.00 -0.88 8.08
C LEU A 80 -2.62 -1.75 9.30
N ARG A 81 -2.02 -2.91 9.02
CA ARG A 81 -1.37 -3.72 10.08
C ARG A 81 -0.14 -2.98 10.58
N ILE A 82 0.25 -3.24 11.82
CA ILE A 82 1.42 -2.59 12.40
C ILE A 82 2.70 -2.90 11.63
N THR A 83 2.84 -4.15 11.16
CA THR A 83 3.95 -4.59 10.30
C THR A 83 4.04 -3.80 9.00
N ASP A 84 2.89 -3.54 8.35
CA ASP A 84 2.83 -2.78 7.11
C ASP A 84 3.21 -1.31 7.33
N ILE A 85 2.80 -0.73 8.47
CA ILE A 85 3.17 0.64 8.84
C ILE A 85 4.67 0.72 9.11
N CYS A 86 5.23 -0.22 9.89
CA CYS A 86 6.66 -0.26 10.19
C CYS A 86 7.49 -0.41 8.91
N LEU A 87 7.09 -1.33 8.02
CA LEU A 87 7.77 -1.51 6.72
C LEU A 87 7.68 -0.24 5.86
N SER A 88 6.51 0.41 5.83
CA SER A 88 6.30 1.66 5.08
C SER A 88 7.16 2.81 5.61
N GLN A 89 7.34 2.90 6.94
CA GLN A 89 8.21 3.88 7.57
C GLN A 89 9.68 3.61 7.23
N ILE A 90 10.15 2.38 7.40
CA ILE A 90 11.52 1.99 7.07
C ILE A 90 11.84 2.29 5.60
N LEU A 91 10.98 1.89 4.68
CA LEU A 91 11.16 2.18 3.25
C LEU A 91 11.16 3.69 2.98
N GLY A 92 10.25 4.44 3.61
CA GLY A 92 10.18 5.90 3.46
C GLY A 92 11.49 6.58 3.90
N ILE A 93 12.00 6.23 5.06
CA ILE A 93 13.27 6.74 5.61
C ILE A 93 14.44 6.38 4.69
N LEU A 94 14.54 5.10 4.26
CA LEU A 94 15.63 4.65 3.39
C LEU A 94 15.65 5.42 2.07
N PHE A 95 14.50 5.54 1.39
CA PHE A 95 14.43 6.27 0.12
C PHE A 95 14.71 7.76 0.29
N ALA A 96 14.21 8.38 1.36
CA ALA A 96 14.49 9.78 1.65
C ALA A 96 15.98 10.01 1.87
N ASN A 97 16.63 9.20 2.70
CA ASN A 97 18.05 9.34 3.00
C ASN A 97 18.97 9.05 1.80
N ILE A 98 18.57 8.12 0.91
CA ILE A 98 19.30 7.91 -0.35
C ILE A 98 19.24 9.15 -1.23
N ILE A 99 18.07 9.76 -1.41
CA ILE A 99 17.93 10.98 -2.22
C ILE A 99 18.70 12.13 -1.58
N GLU A 100 18.61 12.26 -0.28
CA GLU A 100 19.32 13.31 0.47
C GLU A 100 20.83 13.18 0.35
N TYR A 101 21.36 11.96 0.32
CA TYR A 101 22.78 11.72 0.07
C TYR A 101 23.25 12.34 -1.25
N PHE A 102 22.49 12.09 -2.33
CA PHE A 102 22.81 12.69 -3.63
C PHE A 102 22.68 14.22 -3.60
N GLN A 103 21.68 14.76 -2.91
CA GLN A 103 21.52 16.20 -2.74
C GLN A 103 22.73 16.82 -2.00
N ILE A 104 23.19 16.19 -0.93
CA ILE A 104 24.35 16.64 -0.16
C ILE A 104 25.61 16.62 -1.03
N CYS A 105 25.86 15.54 -1.77
CA CYS A 105 27.00 15.46 -2.69
C CYS A 105 26.92 16.54 -3.81
N MET A 106 25.73 16.84 -4.30
CA MET A 106 25.54 17.92 -5.28
C MET A 106 25.83 19.31 -4.70
N ILE A 107 25.45 19.56 -3.45
CA ILE A 107 25.72 20.83 -2.75
C ILE A 107 27.21 20.97 -2.48
N ALA A 108 27.88 19.91 -2.06
CA ALA A 108 29.32 19.91 -1.77
C ALA A 108 30.18 19.92 -3.04
N ASN A 109 29.58 19.62 -4.21
CA ASN A 109 30.27 19.37 -5.47
C ASN A 109 31.39 18.30 -5.37
N ASP A 110 31.26 17.40 -4.39
CA ASP A 110 32.17 16.29 -4.11
C ASP A 110 31.45 15.11 -3.46
N TYR A 111 32.11 13.95 -3.40
CA TYR A 111 31.59 12.78 -2.70
C TYR A 111 31.77 12.91 -1.19
N MET A 112 30.67 13.21 -0.50
CA MET A 112 30.66 13.30 0.95
C MET A 112 30.55 11.92 1.61
N SER A 113 31.01 11.80 2.87
CA SER A 113 30.88 10.56 3.63
C SER A 113 29.41 10.18 3.84
N ALA A 114 29.05 8.94 3.54
CA ALA A 114 27.71 8.41 3.80
C ALA A 114 27.50 8.02 5.28
N SER A 115 28.56 7.94 6.10
CA SER A 115 28.49 7.47 7.48
C SER A 115 27.54 8.26 8.38
N PRO A 116 27.43 9.62 8.29
CA PRO A 116 26.47 10.36 9.09
C PRO A 116 25.01 10.05 8.73
N LEU A 117 24.71 9.85 7.42
CA LEU A 117 23.35 9.46 6.98
C LEU A 117 23.01 8.01 7.37
N LEU A 118 23.97 7.10 7.39
CA LEU A 118 23.74 5.75 7.90
C LEU A 118 23.44 5.76 9.41
N LEU A 119 24.17 6.60 10.16
CA LEU A 119 23.89 6.84 11.58
C LEU A 119 22.49 7.43 11.77
N LEU A 120 22.13 8.44 10.97
CA LEU A 120 20.80 9.04 10.97
C LEU A 120 19.72 7.98 10.69
N THR A 121 19.86 7.21 9.62
CA THR A 121 18.89 6.17 9.23
C THR A 121 18.65 5.18 10.37
N THR A 122 19.71 4.70 11.03
CA THR A 122 19.58 3.79 12.17
C THR A 122 18.88 4.44 13.36
N ALA A 123 19.22 5.70 13.66
CA ALA A 123 18.61 6.46 14.74
C ALA A 123 17.13 6.77 14.45
N GLU A 124 16.79 7.15 13.23
CA GLU A 124 15.40 7.38 12.80
C GLU A 124 14.56 6.11 12.93
N ILE A 125 15.04 4.98 12.44
CA ILE A 125 14.35 3.70 12.58
C ILE A 125 14.19 3.34 14.06
N ALA A 126 15.23 3.52 14.87
CA ALA A 126 15.19 3.22 16.30
C ALA A 126 14.20 4.09 17.08
N VAL A 127 13.93 5.32 16.66
CA VAL A 127 12.95 6.22 17.27
C VAL A 127 11.56 6.00 16.72
N THR A 128 11.44 5.85 15.40
CA THR A 128 10.15 5.77 14.70
C THR A 128 9.39 4.48 15.02
N LEU A 129 10.07 3.32 15.05
CA LEU A 129 9.39 2.06 15.31
C LEU A 129 8.73 2.03 16.71
N PRO A 130 9.41 2.34 17.83
CA PRO A 130 8.74 2.43 19.12
C PRO A 130 7.60 3.45 19.15
N THR A 131 7.78 4.59 18.47
CA THR A 131 6.75 5.64 18.39
C THR A 131 5.49 5.13 17.69
N VAL A 132 5.63 4.39 16.59
CA VAL A 132 4.49 3.74 15.90
C VAL A 132 3.77 2.78 16.84
N PHE A 133 4.50 1.96 17.62
CA PHE A 133 3.89 1.05 18.59
C PHE A 133 3.12 1.81 19.68
N VAL A 134 3.71 2.87 20.24
CA VAL A 134 3.07 3.69 21.28
C VAL A 134 1.81 4.37 20.75
N VAL A 135 1.90 5.03 19.60
CA VAL A 135 0.74 5.69 18.95
C VAL A 135 -0.36 4.68 18.66
N ARG A 136 0.01 3.49 18.15
CA ARG A 136 -0.95 2.42 17.91
C ARG A 136 -1.61 1.90 19.18
N TYR A 137 -0.85 1.71 20.24
CA TYR A 137 -1.39 1.28 21.54
C TYR A 137 -2.47 2.26 22.05
N PHE A 138 -2.17 3.55 22.05
CA PHE A 138 -3.14 4.57 22.43
C PHE A 138 -4.33 4.63 21.48
N TYR A 139 -4.07 4.50 20.18
CA TYR A 139 -5.12 4.51 19.16
C TYR A 139 -6.14 3.36 19.38
N VAL A 140 -5.69 2.13 19.57
CA VAL A 140 -6.57 0.97 19.80
C VAL A 140 -7.32 1.11 21.11
N ARG A 141 -6.67 1.64 22.16
CA ARG A 141 -7.31 1.86 23.47
C ARG A 141 -8.37 2.96 23.44
N LEU A 142 -8.12 4.03 22.67
CA LEU A 142 -9.08 5.13 22.53
C LEU A 142 -10.23 4.79 21.55
N TYR A 143 -9.97 3.95 20.57
CA TYR A 143 -10.94 3.58 19.51
C TYR A 143 -11.07 2.06 19.42
N PRO A 144 -11.74 1.41 20.40
CA PRO A 144 -11.93 -0.04 20.37
C PRO A 144 -12.71 -0.47 19.12
N PRO A 145 -12.52 -1.72 18.67
CA PRO A 145 -13.21 -2.27 17.51
C PRO A 145 -14.73 -2.26 17.73
N ARG A 146 -15.47 -1.93 16.66
CA ARG A 146 -16.93 -1.86 16.72
C ARG A 146 -17.55 -3.24 16.73
N ARG A 147 -18.63 -3.39 17.49
CA ARG A 147 -19.48 -4.59 17.47
C ARG A 147 -20.21 -4.66 16.14
N MET A 148 -20.03 -5.76 15.42
CA MET A 148 -20.54 -5.95 14.05
C MET A 148 -21.42 -7.17 13.96
N ILE A 149 -22.43 -7.09 13.09
CA ILE A 149 -23.21 -8.23 12.62
C ILE A 149 -22.90 -8.48 11.14
N VAL A 150 -22.76 -9.75 10.76
CA VAL A 150 -22.60 -10.18 9.36
C VAL A 150 -23.95 -10.70 8.87
N ILE A 151 -24.49 -10.07 7.83
CA ILE A 151 -25.70 -10.50 7.15
C ILE A 151 -25.28 -11.21 5.88
N TYR A 152 -25.71 -12.46 5.71
CA TYR A 152 -25.33 -13.31 4.59
C TYR A 152 -26.54 -13.79 3.79
N GLY A 153 -26.31 -14.09 2.51
CA GLY A 153 -27.30 -14.62 1.59
C GLY A 153 -27.31 -16.16 1.58
N GLU A 154 -27.09 -16.73 0.41
CA GLU A 154 -27.14 -18.19 0.21
C GLU A 154 -25.88 -18.91 0.71
N HIS A 155 -24.73 -18.23 0.64
CA HIS A 155 -23.45 -18.83 1.00
C HIS A 155 -23.05 -18.50 2.44
N SER A 156 -22.42 -19.47 3.12
CA SER A 156 -21.91 -19.28 4.48
C SER A 156 -20.84 -18.17 4.52
N PRO A 157 -20.90 -17.26 5.50
CA PRO A 157 -19.95 -16.16 5.62
C PRO A 157 -18.64 -16.55 6.34
N GLU A 158 -18.39 -17.85 6.60
CA GLU A 158 -17.29 -18.33 7.46
C GLU A 158 -15.91 -17.89 6.98
N GLU A 159 -15.67 -17.97 5.67
CA GLU A 159 -14.41 -17.52 5.08
C GLU A 159 -14.19 -16.02 5.28
N LEU A 160 -15.21 -15.20 5.10
CA LEU A 160 -15.17 -13.76 5.34
C LEU A 160 -14.96 -13.46 6.82
N ILE A 161 -15.65 -14.17 7.69
CA ILE A 161 -15.51 -14.02 9.16
C ILE A 161 -14.10 -14.38 9.61
N SER A 162 -13.52 -15.45 9.07
CA SER A 162 -12.13 -15.83 9.35
C SER A 162 -11.15 -14.71 8.95
N LYS A 163 -11.33 -14.14 7.74
CA LYS A 163 -10.54 -12.99 7.28
C LYS A 163 -10.72 -11.75 8.15
N ILE A 164 -11.95 -11.45 8.57
CA ILE A 164 -12.25 -10.32 9.46
C ILE A 164 -11.62 -10.55 10.85
N ASN A 165 -11.71 -11.76 11.37
CA ASN A 165 -11.17 -12.12 12.68
C ASN A 165 -9.65 -12.10 12.75
N SER A 166 -8.94 -12.12 11.60
CA SER A 166 -7.49 -11.87 11.56
C SER A 166 -7.13 -10.43 11.95
N ARG A 167 -8.13 -9.52 12.02
CA ARG A 167 -8.00 -8.10 12.34
C ARG A 167 -8.88 -7.71 13.53
N LYS A 168 -8.77 -8.46 14.63
CA LYS A 168 -9.50 -8.19 15.90
C LYS A 168 -9.22 -6.80 16.49
N ASP A 169 -8.10 -6.20 16.13
CA ASP A 169 -7.74 -4.83 16.49
C ASP A 169 -8.69 -3.78 15.88
N LYS A 170 -9.38 -4.12 14.79
CA LYS A 170 -10.22 -3.20 14.02
C LYS A 170 -11.68 -3.63 13.94
N TYR A 171 -11.93 -4.92 13.91
CA TYR A 171 -13.23 -5.53 13.69
C TYR A 171 -13.59 -6.51 14.81
N ASN A 172 -14.84 -6.50 15.27
CA ASN A 172 -15.36 -7.42 16.25
C ASN A 172 -16.70 -7.97 15.74
N VAL A 173 -16.68 -9.13 15.09
CA VAL A 173 -17.88 -9.82 14.63
C VAL A 173 -18.51 -10.51 15.83
N CYS A 174 -19.70 -10.05 16.25
CA CYS A 174 -20.43 -10.57 17.40
C CYS A 174 -21.58 -11.51 17.04
N ALA A 175 -22.12 -11.39 15.82
CA ALA A 175 -23.25 -12.21 15.38
C ALA A 175 -23.30 -12.34 13.86
N THR A 176 -24.07 -13.33 13.42
CA THR A 176 -24.45 -13.56 12.03
C THR A 176 -25.95 -13.63 11.91
N ALA A 177 -26.51 -13.25 10.78
CA ALA A 177 -27.93 -13.36 10.47
C ALA A 177 -28.14 -13.65 8.98
N SER A 178 -29.11 -14.53 8.68
CA SER A 178 -29.54 -14.74 7.31
C SER A 178 -30.38 -13.54 6.83
N ALA A 179 -30.17 -13.12 5.59
CA ALA A 179 -30.98 -12.07 4.97
C ALA A 179 -32.43 -12.46 4.74
N TYR A 180 -32.73 -13.75 4.81
CA TYR A 180 -34.04 -14.32 4.55
C TYR A 180 -34.91 -14.52 5.82
N MET A 181 -34.45 -14.10 6.99
CA MET A 181 -35.19 -14.23 8.26
C MET A 181 -36.40 -13.29 8.42
N GLY A 182 -36.70 -12.48 7.39
CA GLY A 182 -37.74 -11.45 7.45
C GLY A 182 -37.20 -10.07 7.83
N TYR A 183 -37.72 -9.03 7.18
CA TYR A 183 -37.17 -7.67 7.30
C TYR A 183 -37.31 -7.10 8.72
N GLU A 184 -38.43 -7.30 9.40
CA GLU A 184 -38.65 -6.75 10.75
C GLU A 184 -37.66 -7.33 11.78
N ALA A 185 -37.52 -8.67 11.78
CA ALA A 185 -36.55 -9.34 12.65
C ALA A 185 -35.11 -8.98 12.31
N LEU A 186 -34.80 -8.78 11.02
CA LEU A 186 -33.46 -8.39 10.56
C LEU A 186 -33.15 -6.95 10.99
N TYR A 187 -34.08 -6.03 10.82
CA TYR A 187 -33.90 -4.62 11.19
C TYR A 187 -33.74 -4.44 12.69
N SER A 188 -34.51 -5.16 13.52
CA SER A 188 -34.33 -5.12 14.96
C SER A 188 -32.95 -5.59 15.37
N LYS A 189 -32.44 -6.70 14.81
CA LYS A 189 -31.07 -7.16 15.05
C LYS A 189 -30.02 -6.16 14.60
N ILE A 190 -30.16 -5.55 13.41
CA ILE A 190 -29.23 -4.52 12.94
C ILE A 190 -29.10 -3.37 13.92
N LEU A 191 -30.17 -2.97 14.56
CA LEU A 191 -30.18 -1.85 15.52
C LEU A 191 -29.33 -2.12 16.77
N GLU A 192 -29.13 -3.38 17.15
CA GLU A 192 -28.33 -3.77 18.32
C GLU A 192 -26.81 -3.58 18.10
N TYR A 193 -26.35 -3.53 16.84
CA TYR A 193 -24.94 -3.46 16.48
C TYR A 193 -24.55 -2.07 15.93
N GLU A 194 -23.25 -1.75 16.04
CA GLU A 194 -22.70 -0.48 15.59
C GLU A 194 -22.37 -0.48 14.09
N ALA A 195 -22.06 -1.65 13.56
CA ALA A 195 -21.72 -1.84 12.15
C ALA A 195 -22.32 -3.13 11.60
N VAL A 196 -22.50 -3.14 10.28
CA VAL A 196 -23.11 -4.24 9.54
C VAL A 196 -22.20 -4.61 8.37
N VAL A 197 -22.01 -5.90 8.15
CA VAL A 197 -21.35 -6.45 6.97
C VAL A 197 -22.38 -7.14 6.12
N LEU A 198 -22.53 -6.73 4.87
CA LEU A 198 -23.42 -7.36 3.88
C LEU A 198 -22.59 -8.30 3.00
N CYS A 199 -22.78 -9.60 3.18
CA CYS A 199 -22.01 -10.65 2.51
C CYS A 199 -22.87 -11.35 1.46
N ASP A 200 -22.46 -11.26 0.21
CA ASP A 200 -23.06 -11.97 -0.94
C ASP A 200 -24.60 -11.92 -1.02
N LEU A 201 -25.19 -10.74 -0.87
CA LEU A 201 -26.62 -10.55 -0.95
C LEU A 201 -27.10 -10.31 -2.40
N PRO A 202 -28.28 -10.80 -2.79
CA PRO A 202 -28.96 -10.36 -4.00
C PRO A 202 -29.14 -8.83 -4.00
N ALA A 203 -29.03 -8.19 -5.16
CA ALA A 203 -29.05 -6.72 -5.27
C ALA A 203 -30.32 -6.08 -4.67
N SER A 204 -31.49 -6.71 -4.86
CA SER A 204 -32.76 -6.22 -4.35
C SER A 204 -32.80 -6.19 -2.81
N ILE A 205 -32.34 -7.25 -2.15
CA ILE A 205 -32.29 -7.36 -0.69
C ILE A 205 -31.19 -6.43 -0.15
N ARG A 206 -30.00 -6.46 -0.77
CA ARG A 206 -28.87 -5.61 -0.40
C ARG A 206 -29.25 -4.13 -0.39
N ASN A 207 -29.89 -3.65 -1.44
CA ASN A 207 -30.28 -2.24 -1.55
C ASN A 207 -31.27 -1.80 -0.47
N LYS A 208 -32.24 -2.66 -0.12
CA LYS A 208 -33.18 -2.37 0.98
C LYS A 208 -32.47 -2.26 2.32
N ILE A 209 -31.60 -3.24 2.62
CA ILE A 209 -30.85 -3.25 3.89
C ILE A 209 -29.86 -2.07 3.94
N LEU A 210 -29.20 -1.79 2.83
CA LEU A 210 -28.24 -0.67 2.74
C LEU A 210 -28.94 0.67 2.99
N LYS A 211 -30.12 0.89 2.38
CA LYS A 211 -30.92 2.10 2.61
C LYS A 211 -31.31 2.22 4.08
N PHE A 212 -31.82 1.15 4.69
CA PHE A 212 -32.14 1.13 6.11
C PHE A 212 -30.92 1.45 6.98
N CYS A 213 -29.77 0.83 6.72
CA CYS A 213 -28.53 1.10 7.45
C CYS A 213 -28.09 2.56 7.30
N TYR A 214 -28.23 3.15 6.11
CA TYR A 214 -27.93 4.54 5.84
C TYR A 214 -28.84 5.48 6.64
N ASP A 215 -30.14 5.27 6.62
CA ASP A 215 -31.14 6.06 7.36
C ASP A 215 -30.90 5.98 8.87
N GLN A 216 -30.45 4.82 9.38
CA GLN A 216 -30.11 4.61 10.80
C GLN A 216 -28.68 5.02 11.15
N ASN A 217 -27.93 5.63 10.23
CA ASN A 217 -26.51 6.02 10.39
C ASN A 217 -25.62 4.85 10.87
N LYS A 218 -25.89 3.63 10.41
CA LYS A 218 -25.06 2.45 10.69
C LYS A 218 -23.90 2.39 9.71
N ARG A 219 -22.72 2.07 10.21
CA ARG A 219 -21.57 1.81 9.34
C ARG A 219 -21.76 0.49 8.62
N THR A 220 -21.77 0.52 7.28
CA THR A 220 -22.03 -0.67 6.48
C THR A 220 -20.82 -1.00 5.64
N TYR A 221 -20.40 -2.26 5.69
CA TYR A 221 -19.39 -2.85 4.82
C TYR A 221 -20.09 -3.79 3.86
N ILE A 222 -19.69 -3.79 2.60
CA ILE A 222 -20.36 -4.54 1.54
C ILE A 222 -19.30 -5.33 0.79
N THR A 223 -19.54 -6.63 0.54
CA THR A 223 -18.77 -7.39 -0.42
C THR A 223 -19.20 -6.98 -1.81
N PRO A 224 -18.31 -6.37 -2.63
CA PRO A 224 -18.68 -5.88 -3.94
C PRO A 224 -18.96 -7.06 -4.89
N LYS A 225 -19.98 -6.92 -5.72
CA LYS A 225 -20.23 -7.78 -6.88
C LYS A 225 -19.53 -7.23 -8.11
N ILE A 226 -19.42 -8.03 -9.16
CA ILE A 226 -18.77 -7.62 -10.43
C ILE A 226 -19.40 -6.34 -10.97
N SER A 227 -20.73 -6.20 -10.89
CA SER A 227 -21.44 -4.98 -11.28
C SER A 227 -20.98 -3.74 -10.50
N ASP A 228 -20.73 -3.88 -9.19
CA ASP A 228 -20.29 -2.77 -8.35
C ASP A 228 -18.85 -2.34 -8.71
N ILE A 229 -17.99 -3.32 -9.04
CA ILE A 229 -16.61 -3.07 -9.50
C ILE A 229 -16.63 -2.33 -10.84
N ILE A 230 -17.47 -2.77 -11.78
CA ILE A 230 -17.65 -2.11 -13.09
C ILE A 230 -18.14 -0.68 -12.90
N LEU A 231 -19.17 -0.48 -12.06
CA LEU A 231 -19.73 0.85 -11.79
C LEU A 231 -18.73 1.80 -11.12
N ASN A 232 -17.85 1.29 -10.26
CA ASN A 232 -16.78 2.11 -9.65
C ASN A 232 -15.75 2.60 -10.67
N GLY A 233 -15.56 1.89 -11.78
CA GLY A 233 -14.66 2.26 -12.87
C GLY A 233 -15.33 3.13 -13.97
N THR A 234 -16.59 3.53 -13.80
CA THR A 234 -17.31 4.31 -14.80
C THR A 234 -16.95 5.80 -14.72
N GLU A 235 -16.96 6.45 -15.88
CA GLU A 235 -16.86 7.90 -16.00
C GLU A 235 -18.21 8.55 -15.67
N ARG A 236 -18.21 9.54 -14.79
CA ARG A 236 -19.42 10.30 -14.48
C ARG A 236 -19.58 11.42 -15.48
N ILE A 237 -20.65 11.38 -16.26
CA ILE A 237 -21.02 12.42 -17.21
C ILE A 237 -22.36 13.03 -16.80
N HIS A 238 -22.60 14.28 -17.18
CA HIS A 238 -23.86 14.96 -16.95
C HIS A 238 -24.49 15.29 -18.29
N LEU A 239 -25.73 14.86 -18.46
CA LEU A 239 -26.58 15.27 -19.55
C LEU A 239 -27.59 16.27 -18.97
N PHE A 240 -27.28 17.56 -19.10
CA PHE A 240 -27.94 18.67 -18.41
C PHE A 240 -27.92 18.44 -16.87
N ASP A 241 -29.03 18.27 -16.22
CA ASP A 241 -29.22 18.02 -14.80
C ASP A 241 -29.23 16.50 -14.43
N THR A 242 -29.19 15.63 -15.44
CA THR A 242 -29.25 14.18 -15.25
C THR A 242 -27.85 13.58 -15.17
N PRO A 243 -27.43 12.99 -14.03
CA PRO A 243 -26.16 12.30 -13.92
C PRO A 243 -26.21 10.95 -14.63
N LEU A 244 -25.23 10.67 -15.47
CA LEU A 244 -25.08 9.40 -16.17
C LEU A 244 -23.75 8.75 -15.80
N MET A 245 -23.71 7.42 -15.84
CA MET A 245 -22.50 6.64 -15.64
C MET A 245 -22.13 5.94 -16.95
N LEU A 246 -21.01 6.33 -17.54
CA LEU A 246 -20.54 5.76 -18.78
C LEU A 246 -19.57 4.60 -18.49
N SER A 247 -20.01 3.38 -18.77
CA SER A 247 -19.15 2.20 -18.71
C SER A 247 -18.57 1.90 -20.09
N ARG A 248 -17.25 1.84 -20.17
CA ARG A 248 -16.52 1.46 -21.39
C ARG A 248 -15.51 0.38 -21.07
N ASN A 249 -15.50 -0.68 -21.85
CA ASN A 249 -14.41 -1.66 -21.81
C ASN A 249 -13.30 -1.22 -22.77
N GLN A 250 -12.77 -0.04 -22.52
CA GLN A 250 -11.59 0.48 -23.22
C GLN A 250 -10.38 0.09 -22.40
N GLY A 251 -9.45 -0.66 -22.96
CA GLY A 251 -8.16 -0.94 -22.34
C GLY A 251 -7.42 0.37 -21.95
N LEU A 252 -6.13 0.27 -21.72
CA LEU A 252 -5.31 1.45 -21.41
C LEU A 252 -5.39 2.50 -22.52
N THR A 253 -5.53 3.78 -22.14
CA THR A 253 -5.39 4.90 -23.10
C THR A 253 -4.01 4.91 -23.73
N ILE A 254 -3.83 5.63 -24.83
CA ILE A 254 -2.55 5.73 -25.52
C ILE A 254 -1.46 6.27 -24.57
N GLU A 255 -1.79 7.29 -23.78
CA GLU A 255 -0.88 7.89 -22.79
C GLU A 255 -0.52 6.89 -21.68
N GLN A 256 -1.50 6.18 -21.13
CA GLN A 256 -1.26 5.14 -20.12
C GLN A 256 -0.42 3.99 -20.68
N ARG A 257 -0.64 3.62 -21.93
CA ARG A 257 0.15 2.60 -22.63
C ARG A 257 1.60 3.05 -22.86
N PHE A 258 1.79 4.32 -23.22
CA PHE A 258 3.12 4.91 -23.36
C PHE A 258 3.86 4.95 -22.03
N VAL A 259 3.24 5.48 -20.97
CA VAL A 259 3.83 5.53 -19.63
C VAL A 259 4.17 4.12 -19.14
N LYS A 260 3.22 3.19 -19.27
CA LYS A 260 3.46 1.78 -18.91
C LYS A 260 4.66 1.21 -19.67
N ARG A 261 4.73 1.41 -21.00
CA ARG A 261 5.82 0.86 -21.82
C ARG A 261 7.17 1.44 -21.42
N THR A 262 7.22 2.73 -21.16
CA THR A 262 8.44 3.40 -20.69
C THR A 262 8.90 2.81 -19.35
N MET A 263 7.99 2.67 -18.39
CA MET A 263 8.28 2.04 -17.08
C MET A 263 8.76 0.59 -17.25
N ASP A 264 8.07 -0.19 -18.07
CA ASP A 264 8.44 -1.60 -18.33
C ASP A 264 9.89 -1.70 -18.87
N ILE A 265 10.27 -0.81 -19.81
CA ILE A 265 11.62 -0.78 -20.39
C ILE A 265 12.66 -0.36 -19.34
N VAL A 266 12.40 0.72 -18.59
CA VAL A 266 13.33 1.21 -17.55
C VAL A 266 13.58 0.15 -16.49
N PHE A 267 12.51 -0.45 -15.94
CA PHE A 267 12.65 -1.47 -14.92
C PHE A 267 13.30 -2.76 -15.45
N ALA A 268 13.00 -3.16 -16.68
CA ALA A 268 13.63 -4.30 -17.31
C ALA A 268 15.15 -4.07 -17.50
N LEU A 269 15.57 -2.90 -17.95
CA LEU A 269 16.99 -2.56 -18.10
C LEU A 269 17.70 -2.55 -16.75
N LEU A 270 17.12 -1.92 -15.73
CA LEU A 270 17.67 -1.92 -14.38
C LEU A 270 17.79 -3.34 -13.82
N ALA A 271 16.76 -4.16 -14.00
CA ALA A 271 16.78 -5.57 -13.58
C ALA A 271 17.89 -6.37 -14.27
N ILE A 272 18.09 -6.18 -15.59
CA ILE A 272 19.15 -6.83 -16.36
C ILE A 272 20.52 -6.38 -15.86
N VAL A 273 20.75 -5.09 -15.64
CA VAL A 273 22.02 -4.56 -15.13
C VAL A 273 22.34 -5.12 -13.75
N ILE A 274 21.40 -5.09 -12.83
CA ILE A 274 21.60 -5.59 -11.45
C ILE A 274 21.81 -7.11 -11.43
N SER A 275 21.08 -7.86 -12.26
CA SER A 275 21.18 -9.32 -12.31
C SER A 275 22.33 -9.83 -13.19
N SER A 276 22.94 -8.99 -14.02
CA SER A 276 23.97 -9.38 -15.01
C SER A 276 25.13 -10.19 -14.42
N PRO A 277 25.71 -9.87 -13.24
CA PRO A 277 26.79 -10.70 -12.70
C PRO A 277 26.33 -12.11 -12.33
N PHE A 278 25.10 -12.26 -11.81
CA PHE A 278 24.54 -13.56 -11.50
C PHE A 278 24.20 -14.36 -12.77
N LEU A 279 23.64 -13.69 -13.80
CA LEU A 279 23.34 -14.31 -15.08
C LEU A 279 24.61 -14.82 -15.76
N LEU A 280 25.71 -14.08 -15.65
CA LEU A 280 27.01 -14.47 -16.18
C LEU A 280 27.56 -15.72 -15.48
N VAL A 281 27.49 -15.76 -14.15
CA VAL A 281 27.93 -16.93 -13.37
C VAL A 281 27.13 -18.18 -13.76
N ILE A 282 25.79 -18.04 -13.89
CA ILE A 282 24.92 -19.15 -14.31
C ILE A 282 25.26 -19.58 -15.75
N ALA A 283 25.50 -18.64 -16.66
CA ALA A 283 25.88 -18.96 -18.05
C ALA A 283 27.19 -19.76 -18.13
N VAL A 284 28.20 -19.33 -17.36
CA VAL A 284 29.49 -20.04 -17.26
C VAL A 284 29.31 -21.44 -16.65
N ALA A 285 28.54 -21.54 -15.58
CA ALA A 285 28.27 -22.84 -14.92
C ALA A 285 27.59 -23.84 -15.89
N ILE A 286 26.59 -23.43 -16.66
CA ILE A 286 25.92 -24.24 -17.67
C ILE A 286 26.91 -24.65 -18.75
N LYS A 287 27.76 -23.74 -19.19
CA LYS A 287 28.74 -24.01 -20.25
C LYS A 287 29.82 -25.01 -19.81
N LEU A 288 30.25 -24.95 -18.54
CA LEU A 288 31.25 -25.87 -17.97
C LEU A 288 30.65 -27.23 -17.65
N TYR A 289 29.33 -27.31 -17.40
CA TYR A 289 28.69 -28.59 -16.99
C TYR A 289 28.59 -29.58 -18.14
N ASP A 290 28.20 -29.17 -19.35
CA ASP A 290 27.99 -30.08 -20.49
C ASP A 290 28.40 -29.50 -21.87
N GLY A 291 29.06 -28.36 -21.92
CA GLY A 291 29.58 -27.75 -23.14
C GLY A 291 28.52 -27.21 -24.14
N GLY A 292 27.25 -27.47 -23.91
CA GLY A 292 26.15 -27.15 -24.81
C GLY A 292 25.74 -25.65 -24.82
N PRO A 293 24.65 -25.30 -25.53
CA PRO A 293 24.14 -23.93 -25.57
C PRO A 293 23.60 -23.50 -24.21
N VAL A 294 23.90 -22.26 -23.80
CA VAL A 294 23.48 -21.70 -22.51
C VAL A 294 21.99 -21.36 -22.50
N PHE A 295 21.47 -20.91 -23.64
CA PHE A 295 20.10 -20.48 -23.79
C PHE A 295 19.26 -21.49 -24.57
N TYR A 296 18.02 -21.65 -24.11
CA TYR A 296 16.96 -22.40 -24.76
C TYR A 296 15.85 -21.46 -25.19
N LYS A 297 15.36 -21.59 -26.41
CA LYS A 297 14.25 -20.81 -26.95
C LYS A 297 12.98 -21.66 -26.97
N GLN A 298 11.92 -21.13 -26.41
CA GLN A 298 10.60 -21.78 -26.39
C GLN A 298 9.56 -20.86 -26.99
N GLU A 299 8.77 -21.39 -27.91
CA GLU A 299 7.65 -20.66 -28.49
C GLU A 299 6.49 -20.60 -27.47
N ARG A 300 5.92 -19.41 -27.34
CA ARG A 300 4.79 -19.11 -26.45
C ARG A 300 3.80 -18.19 -27.17
N LEU A 301 2.54 -18.23 -26.73
CA LEU A 301 1.47 -17.37 -27.24
C LEU A 301 1.32 -16.13 -26.36
N THR A 302 1.17 -14.97 -27.00
CA THR A 302 0.77 -13.74 -26.35
C THR A 302 -0.73 -13.77 -26.01
N ARG A 303 -1.20 -12.72 -25.30
CA ARG A 303 -2.62 -12.51 -25.03
C ARG A 303 -3.47 -12.46 -26.32
N ASP A 304 -2.91 -11.92 -27.40
CA ASP A 304 -3.60 -11.75 -28.68
C ASP A 304 -3.36 -12.94 -29.65
N ARG A 305 -2.88 -14.09 -29.11
CA ARG A 305 -2.58 -15.33 -29.82
C ARG A 305 -1.43 -15.22 -30.86
N GLU A 306 -0.64 -14.17 -30.79
CA GLU A 306 0.60 -14.08 -31.54
C GLU A 306 1.68 -14.93 -30.91
N THR A 307 2.50 -15.58 -31.72
CA THR A 307 3.63 -16.39 -31.22
C THR A 307 4.85 -15.53 -30.98
N PHE A 308 5.55 -15.76 -29.88
CA PHE A 308 6.84 -15.17 -29.60
C PHE A 308 7.80 -16.19 -28.98
N GLN A 309 9.10 -15.96 -29.11
CA GLN A 309 10.12 -16.81 -28.54
C GLN A 309 10.60 -16.27 -27.20
N ILE A 310 10.34 -17.03 -26.13
CA ILE A 310 10.93 -16.72 -24.82
C ILE A 310 12.32 -17.38 -24.73
N ILE A 311 13.29 -16.62 -24.23
CA ILE A 311 14.66 -17.09 -23.99
C ILE A 311 14.79 -17.46 -22.52
N LYS A 312 15.25 -18.68 -22.24
CA LYS A 312 15.47 -19.21 -20.86
C LYS A 312 16.87 -19.79 -20.76
N PHE A 313 17.42 -19.83 -19.54
CA PHE A 313 18.57 -20.68 -19.29
C PHE A 313 18.17 -22.14 -19.44
N ARG A 314 19.07 -22.93 -20.01
CA ARG A 314 18.84 -24.35 -20.17
C ARG A 314 18.98 -25.05 -18.83
N SER A 315 17.97 -25.79 -18.43
CA SER A 315 17.91 -26.57 -17.19
C SER A 315 18.07 -28.10 -17.39
N MET A 316 18.00 -28.57 -18.66
CA MET A 316 18.06 -29.98 -19.02
C MET A 316 19.23 -30.24 -19.97
N LYS A 317 19.76 -31.48 -20.02
CA LYS A 317 20.80 -31.92 -20.97
C LYS A 317 20.25 -31.95 -22.40
N VAL A 318 21.14 -31.80 -23.38
CA VAL A 318 20.78 -31.71 -24.83
C VAL A 318 19.92 -32.89 -25.34
N ASP A 319 20.03 -34.05 -24.74
CA ASP A 319 19.36 -35.28 -25.20
C ASP A 319 18.19 -35.75 -24.31
N SER A 320 17.75 -34.93 -23.35
CA SER A 320 16.69 -35.32 -22.40
C SER A 320 15.30 -35.48 -23.05
N GLU A 321 15.04 -34.87 -24.19
CA GLU A 321 13.76 -34.98 -24.92
C GLU A 321 13.69 -36.22 -25.84
N LYS A 322 14.81 -36.88 -26.13
CA LYS A 322 14.81 -38.08 -27.00
C LYS A 322 14.17 -39.34 -26.33
N GLN A 323 13.94 -39.30 -25.01
CA GLN A 323 13.36 -40.41 -24.25
C GLN A 323 11.87 -40.18 -23.88
N GLY A 324 11.20 -39.19 -24.45
CA GLY A 324 9.80 -38.86 -24.15
C GLY A 324 9.63 -38.04 -22.88
N ALA A 325 8.56 -37.26 -22.81
CA ALA A 325 8.20 -36.50 -21.60
C ALA A 325 7.90 -37.47 -20.47
N GLN A 326 8.69 -37.40 -19.38
CA GLN A 326 8.40 -38.03 -18.08
C GLN A 326 7.55 -37.08 -17.25
#